data_ceee2392c7cbc3c95979954d1d3a7ca0
#
_entry.id   ceee2392c7cbc3c95979954d1d3a7ca0
#
_cell.length_a   1.000
_cell.length_b   1.000
_cell.length_c   1.000
_cell.angle_alpha   90.00
_cell.angle_beta   90.00
_cell.angle_gamma   90.00
#
_symmetry.space_group_name_H-M   'P 1'
#
loop_
_entity.id
_entity.type
_entity.pdbx_description
1 polymer ?
#
loop_
_entity_poly.entity_id
_entity_poly.type
_entity_poly.pdbx_seq_one_letter_code
_entity_poly.pdbx_strand_id
1 'polypeptide(L)'
;MASGMVSLLAAAVLWGTVGPAQLLADTDVAPVSLGACRMLLGGLVLGLFTVRAPGLRSLWRPGVRGWMVVSVLVTAGFQACFLESVDRTGAALATAVTFGTVPIVSGVWARLLDGERGGAAWWVGTVCAVGGVALLLMPGEGARAEVPGVLFGIVAGCSFGTYIATTKQLARRGADTAAAAPVSVLCAGAVVSPWLLAAPGGLGEPRALVLVGWLALGTTALGYLLFTRGVARVTAATAGTLSLAEPLVAAVLGFVLLGERLGVAASCGAALLLGGLVVVSLPARERAGTDGPAAARDGAGGTDGADRTDRTDRTGRADGVDGPVGIDGPVGIDGSGGADGVRGAGVGGGGVVSGPGSSPGRAVPARRRTPGPPRPPTPSPRE
;
A
#
# COMPACT_ATOMS: atom_id res chain seq x y z
N MET A 1 9.58 -2.21 -16.65
CA MET A 1 8.78 -3.20 -15.90
C MET A 1 9.63 -4.05 -14.95
N ALA A 2 10.72 -4.70 -15.39
CA ALA A 2 11.55 -5.57 -14.54
C ALA A 2 12.00 -4.92 -13.23
N SER A 3 12.50 -3.68 -13.26
CA SER A 3 12.92 -2.97 -12.03
C SER A 3 11.79 -2.70 -11.04
N GLY A 4 10.55 -2.53 -11.52
CA GLY A 4 9.37 -2.39 -10.67
C GLY A 4 9.01 -3.69 -9.96
N MET A 5 9.04 -4.81 -10.67
CA MET A 5 8.80 -6.14 -10.10
C MET A 5 9.84 -6.51 -9.06
N VAL A 6 11.13 -6.28 -9.35
CA VAL A 6 12.21 -6.50 -8.38
C VAL A 6 12.00 -5.68 -7.10
N SER A 7 11.61 -4.40 -7.24
CA SER A 7 11.34 -3.56 -6.06
C SER A 7 10.15 -4.08 -5.23
N LEU A 8 9.08 -4.56 -5.87
CA LEU A 8 7.93 -5.16 -5.19
C LEU A 8 8.29 -6.47 -4.48
N LEU A 9 9.02 -7.35 -5.16
CA LEU A 9 9.48 -8.60 -4.56
C LEU A 9 10.42 -8.35 -3.39
N ALA A 10 11.32 -7.37 -3.49
CA ALA A 10 12.20 -6.97 -2.39
C ALA A 10 11.40 -6.41 -1.19
N ALA A 11 10.35 -5.64 -1.43
CA ALA A 11 9.44 -5.20 -0.37
C ALA A 11 8.71 -6.39 0.27
N ALA A 12 8.21 -7.34 -0.53
CA ALA A 12 7.54 -8.55 -0.04
C ALA A 12 8.49 -9.43 0.78
N VAL A 13 9.77 -9.54 0.40
CA VAL A 13 10.81 -10.22 1.20
C VAL A 13 10.96 -9.55 2.57
N LEU A 14 11.07 -8.23 2.61
CA LEU A 14 11.18 -7.50 3.88
C LEU A 14 9.93 -7.71 4.76
N TRP A 15 8.74 -7.62 4.18
CA TRP A 15 7.49 -7.81 4.92
C TRP A 15 7.29 -9.26 5.38
N GLY A 16 7.73 -10.23 4.59
CA GLY A 16 7.71 -11.64 4.97
C GLY A 16 8.59 -11.96 6.20
N THR A 17 9.55 -11.08 6.55
CA THR A 17 10.34 -11.23 7.79
C THR A 17 9.58 -10.83 9.05
N VAL A 18 8.44 -10.15 8.95
CA VAL A 18 7.73 -9.57 10.12
C VAL A 18 7.32 -10.63 11.11
N GLY A 19 6.64 -11.69 10.67
CA GLY A 19 6.21 -12.81 11.53
C GLY A 19 7.38 -13.56 12.16
N PRO A 20 8.32 -14.09 11.36
CA PRO A 20 9.50 -14.77 11.87
C PRO A 20 10.34 -13.91 12.84
N ALA A 21 10.49 -12.61 12.58
CA ALA A 21 11.21 -11.72 13.48
C ALA A 21 10.51 -11.56 14.84
N GLN A 22 9.18 -11.48 14.85
CA GLN A 22 8.40 -11.43 16.10
C GLN A 22 8.55 -12.72 16.91
N LEU A 23 8.49 -13.89 16.25
CA LEU A 23 8.66 -15.18 16.91
C LEU A 23 10.08 -15.36 17.47
N LEU A 24 11.10 -14.94 16.73
CA LEU A 24 12.50 -15.00 17.19
C LEU A 24 12.80 -14.04 18.34
N ALA A 25 12.17 -12.88 18.36
CA ALA A 25 12.36 -11.90 19.42
C ALA A 25 11.72 -12.34 20.74
N ASP A 26 10.67 -13.15 20.69
CA ASP A 26 9.98 -13.75 21.85
C ASP A 26 9.71 -12.69 22.93
N THR A 27 8.91 -11.69 22.58
CA THR A 27 8.60 -10.54 23.43
C THR A 27 7.12 -10.49 23.79
N ASP A 28 6.82 -10.04 25.00
CA ASP A 28 5.42 -9.88 25.50
C ASP A 28 4.75 -8.60 24.98
N VAL A 29 5.33 -7.92 23.97
CA VAL A 29 4.76 -6.70 23.41
C VAL A 29 3.53 -7.02 22.57
N ALA A 30 2.42 -6.35 22.86
CA ALA A 30 1.20 -6.51 22.10
C ALA A 30 1.43 -6.22 20.59
N PRO A 31 0.94 -7.07 19.67
CA PRO A 31 1.13 -6.88 18.22
C PRO A 31 0.65 -5.52 17.71
N VAL A 32 -0.41 -4.97 18.32
CA VAL A 32 -0.93 -3.63 17.99
C VAL A 32 0.09 -2.55 18.34
N SER A 33 0.74 -2.68 19.50
CA SER A 33 1.78 -1.74 19.95
C SER A 33 3.01 -1.79 19.05
N LEU A 34 3.46 -2.98 18.64
CA LEU A 34 4.50 -3.14 17.63
C LEU A 34 4.10 -2.52 16.30
N GLY A 35 2.85 -2.73 15.87
CA GLY A 35 2.30 -2.14 14.65
C GLY A 35 2.33 -0.62 14.67
N ALA A 36 1.86 0.01 15.77
CA ALA A 36 1.89 1.46 15.93
C ALA A 36 3.33 2.01 15.98
N CYS A 37 4.22 1.40 16.79
CA CYS A 37 5.62 1.80 16.88
C CYS A 37 6.32 1.75 15.53
N ARG A 38 6.20 0.64 14.79
CA ARG A 38 6.85 0.51 13.48
C ARG A 38 6.36 1.52 12.46
N MET A 39 5.05 1.85 12.49
CA MET A 39 4.48 2.84 11.57
C MET A 39 4.92 4.25 11.92
N LEU A 40 4.91 4.62 13.19
CA LEU A 40 5.36 5.95 13.64
C LEU A 40 6.85 6.14 13.40
N LEU A 41 7.69 5.23 13.88
CA LEU A 41 9.15 5.35 13.76
C LEU A 41 9.59 5.16 12.31
N GLY A 42 9.09 4.13 11.63
CA GLY A 42 9.44 3.85 10.24
C GLY A 42 8.96 4.93 9.27
N GLY A 43 7.74 5.45 9.49
CA GLY A 43 7.20 6.58 8.73
C GLY A 43 7.99 7.87 8.97
N LEU A 44 8.41 8.13 10.23
CA LEU A 44 9.27 9.27 10.58
C LEU A 44 10.63 9.15 9.88
N VAL A 45 11.30 8.01 10.01
CA VAL A 45 12.60 7.76 9.37
C VAL A 45 12.49 7.91 7.85
N LEU A 46 11.51 7.25 7.23
CA LEU A 46 11.28 7.38 5.80
C LEU A 46 11.05 8.84 5.41
N GLY A 47 10.24 9.56 6.20
CA GLY A 47 9.95 10.97 5.98
C GLY A 47 11.19 11.86 6.05
N LEU A 48 12.05 11.65 7.04
CA LEU A 48 13.29 12.42 7.20
C LEU A 48 14.23 12.28 5.99
N PHE A 49 14.28 11.09 5.38
CA PHE A 49 15.15 10.84 4.23
C PHE A 49 14.52 11.18 2.88
N THR A 50 13.20 11.17 2.75
CA THR A 50 12.53 11.28 1.45
C THR A 50 11.70 12.55 1.27
N VAL A 51 11.16 13.12 2.36
CA VAL A 51 10.27 14.28 2.27
C VAL A 51 11.07 15.56 2.06
N ARG A 52 10.68 16.30 1.02
CA ARG A 52 11.14 17.66 0.75
C ARG A 52 9.94 18.58 0.65
N ALA A 53 10.13 19.86 0.96
CA ALA A 53 9.03 20.83 0.95
C ALA A 53 8.23 20.87 -0.36
N PRO A 54 8.85 20.80 -1.58
CA PRO A 54 8.10 20.74 -2.82
C PRO A 54 7.26 19.45 -2.95
N GLY A 55 7.81 18.30 -2.49
CA GLY A 55 7.11 17.02 -2.49
C GLY A 55 5.87 17.08 -1.60
N LEU A 56 5.99 17.60 -0.39
CA LEU A 56 4.86 17.75 0.54
C LEU A 56 3.77 18.67 -0.06
N ARG A 57 4.15 19.78 -0.68
CA ARG A 57 3.21 20.67 -1.38
C ARG A 57 2.47 19.97 -2.51
N SER A 58 3.11 19.02 -3.20
CA SER A 58 2.47 18.26 -4.29
C SER A 58 1.27 17.47 -3.82
N LEU A 59 1.25 17.01 -2.56
CA LEU A 59 0.17 16.21 -1.98
C LEU A 59 -1.13 17.01 -1.76
N TRP A 60 -1.02 18.32 -1.61
CA TRP A 60 -2.17 19.21 -1.38
C TRP A 60 -2.79 19.78 -2.66
N ARG A 61 -2.25 19.43 -3.82
CA ARG A 61 -2.79 19.88 -5.11
C ARG A 61 -4.23 19.38 -5.31
N PRO A 62 -5.11 20.17 -5.96
CA PRO A 62 -6.42 19.69 -6.38
C PRO A 62 -6.27 18.42 -7.23
N GLY A 63 -7.10 17.41 -6.97
CA GLY A 63 -7.01 16.10 -7.64
C GLY A 63 -6.00 15.10 -7.05
N VAL A 64 -5.08 15.53 -6.16
CA VAL A 64 -4.14 14.66 -5.43
C VAL A 64 -4.61 14.46 -4.00
N ARG A 65 -5.01 15.54 -3.32
CA ARG A 65 -5.37 15.52 -1.89
C ARG A 65 -6.42 14.46 -1.52
N GLY A 66 -7.43 14.24 -2.36
CA GLY A 66 -8.44 13.22 -2.11
C GLY A 66 -7.86 11.80 -2.10
N TRP A 67 -6.98 11.51 -3.06
CA TRP A 67 -6.27 10.23 -3.10
C TRP A 67 -5.31 10.05 -1.92
N MET A 68 -4.71 11.14 -1.43
CA MET A 68 -3.88 11.11 -0.23
C MET A 68 -4.69 10.78 1.02
N VAL A 69 -5.87 11.40 1.19
CA VAL A 69 -6.78 11.06 2.29
C VAL A 69 -7.22 9.59 2.21
N VAL A 70 -7.61 9.11 1.03
CA VAL A 70 -7.95 7.69 0.83
C VAL A 70 -6.76 6.80 1.19
N SER A 71 -5.54 7.16 0.78
CA SER A 71 -4.32 6.41 1.11
C SER A 71 -4.12 6.28 2.62
N VAL A 72 -4.29 7.37 3.38
CA VAL A 72 -4.20 7.35 4.85
C VAL A 72 -5.27 6.46 5.47
N LEU A 73 -6.53 6.63 5.05
CA LEU A 73 -7.66 5.88 5.61
C LEU A 73 -7.54 4.38 5.35
N VAL A 74 -7.16 3.98 4.13
CA VAL A 74 -7.01 2.56 3.82
C VAL A 74 -5.76 1.96 4.46
N THR A 75 -4.69 2.74 4.68
CA THR A 75 -3.51 2.26 5.42
C THR A 75 -3.84 2.02 6.90
N ALA A 76 -4.57 2.94 7.53
CA ALA A 76 -5.05 2.77 8.90
C ALA A 76 -6.06 1.63 9.01
N GLY A 77 -7.01 1.56 8.07
CA GLY A 77 -8.02 0.50 7.99
C GLY A 77 -7.39 -0.88 7.81
N PHE A 78 -6.38 -1.00 6.94
CA PHE A 78 -5.62 -2.24 6.80
C PHE A 78 -5.02 -2.68 8.13
N GLN A 79 -4.30 -1.78 8.81
CA GLN A 79 -3.62 -2.11 10.06
C GLN A 79 -4.60 -2.53 11.15
N ALA A 80 -5.69 -1.78 11.34
CA ALA A 80 -6.68 -2.08 12.36
C ALA A 80 -7.43 -3.39 12.07
N CYS A 81 -7.94 -3.55 10.84
CA CYS A 81 -8.72 -4.72 10.47
C CYS A 81 -7.88 -6.00 10.37
N PHE A 82 -6.63 -5.90 9.92
CA PHE A 82 -5.73 -7.05 9.87
C PHE A 82 -5.43 -7.59 11.27
N LEU A 83 -5.11 -6.71 12.21
CA LEU A 83 -4.84 -7.11 13.60
C LEU A 83 -6.07 -7.72 14.28
N GLU A 84 -7.25 -7.14 14.07
CA GLU A 84 -8.51 -7.70 14.58
C GLU A 84 -8.83 -9.06 13.94
N SER A 85 -8.53 -9.23 12.65
CA SER A 85 -8.66 -10.52 11.97
C SER A 85 -7.72 -11.56 12.58
N VAL A 86 -6.46 -11.19 12.83
CA VAL A 86 -5.46 -12.10 13.45
C VAL A 86 -5.89 -12.51 14.86
N ASP A 87 -6.38 -11.59 15.66
CA ASP A 87 -6.85 -11.87 17.02
C ASP A 87 -7.99 -12.89 17.05
N ARG A 88 -8.93 -12.77 16.10
CA ARG A 88 -10.14 -13.61 16.05
C ARG A 88 -9.98 -14.93 15.32
N THR A 89 -9.12 -15.00 14.30
CA THR A 89 -9.02 -16.19 13.43
C THR A 89 -7.63 -16.82 13.43
N GLY A 90 -6.66 -16.17 14.07
CA GLY A 90 -5.26 -16.56 14.01
C GLY A 90 -4.55 -16.03 12.75
N ALA A 91 -3.22 -15.98 12.83
CA ALA A 91 -2.39 -15.34 11.81
C ALA A 91 -2.51 -16.01 10.43
N ALA A 92 -2.60 -17.36 10.39
CA ALA A 92 -2.66 -18.08 9.12
C ALA A 92 -3.93 -17.76 8.33
N LEU A 93 -5.11 -17.89 8.95
CA LEU A 93 -6.38 -17.64 8.27
C LEU A 93 -6.56 -16.14 7.95
N ALA A 94 -6.22 -15.26 8.88
CA ALA A 94 -6.24 -13.81 8.64
C ALA A 94 -5.38 -13.42 7.44
N THR A 95 -4.15 -13.94 7.35
CA THR A 95 -3.24 -13.69 6.24
C THR A 95 -3.76 -14.26 4.93
N ALA A 96 -4.26 -15.50 4.92
CA ALA A 96 -4.81 -16.14 3.73
C ALA A 96 -5.99 -15.36 3.16
N VAL A 97 -6.94 -14.94 3.98
CA VAL A 97 -8.12 -14.17 3.58
C VAL A 97 -7.72 -12.77 3.08
N THR A 98 -6.88 -12.10 3.85
CA THR A 98 -6.42 -10.75 3.52
C THR A 98 -5.68 -10.73 2.19
N PHE A 99 -4.61 -11.50 2.06
CA PHE A 99 -3.79 -11.49 0.85
C PHE A 99 -4.48 -12.16 -0.33
N GLY A 100 -5.35 -13.14 -0.12
CA GLY A 100 -6.21 -13.69 -1.18
C GLY A 100 -7.16 -12.64 -1.79
N THR A 101 -7.60 -11.66 -1.00
CA THR A 101 -8.50 -10.57 -1.44
C THR A 101 -7.74 -9.48 -2.21
N VAL A 102 -6.45 -9.22 -1.90
CA VAL A 102 -5.67 -8.13 -2.46
C VAL A 102 -5.61 -8.12 -4.00
N PRO A 103 -5.26 -9.23 -4.70
CA PRO A 103 -5.18 -9.21 -6.16
C PRO A 103 -6.54 -8.98 -6.82
N ILE A 104 -7.61 -9.46 -6.21
CA ILE A 104 -8.97 -9.27 -6.71
C ILE A 104 -9.29 -7.78 -6.71
N VAL A 105 -9.11 -7.13 -5.57
CA VAL A 105 -9.42 -5.70 -5.40
C VAL A 105 -8.52 -4.81 -6.24
N SER A 106 -7.21 -5.07 -6.25
CA SER A 106 -6.27 -4.32 -7.08
C SER A 106 -6.54 -4.51 -8.58
N GLY A 107 -6.96 -5.69 -9.00
CA GLY A 107 -7.39 -5.98 -10.37
C GLY A 107 -8.68 -5.23 -10.75
N VAL A 108 -9.66 -5.18 -9.85
CA VAL A 108 -10.88 -4.38 -10.04
C VAL A 108 -10.55 -2.90 -10.20
N TRP A 109 -9.71 -2.35 -9.31
CA TRP A 109 -9.27 -0.96 -9.42
C TRP A 109 -8.45 -0.68 -10.69
N ALA A 110 -7.56 -1.60 -11.10
CA ALA A 110 -6.82 -1.47 -12.36
C ALA A 110 -7.78 -1.35 -13.56
N ARG A 111 -8.87 -2.14 -13.55
CA ARG A 111 -9.89 -2.07 -14.60
C ARG A 111 -10.70 -0.77 -14.55
N LEU A 112 -11.15 -0.36 -13.36
CA LEU A 112 -12.04 0.79 -13.19
C LEU A 112 -11.32 2.14 -13.39
N LEU A 113 -10.09 2.27 -12.86
CA LEU A 113 -9.36 3.53 -12.87
C LEU A 113 -8.42 3.68 -14.07
N ASP A 114 -7.87 2.59 -14.54
CA ASP A 114 -6.81 2.56 -15.54
C ASP A 114 -7.25 1.94 -16.87
N GLY A 115 -8.46 1.32 -16.92
CA GLY A 115 -8.95 0.59 -18.09
C GLY A 115 -8.12 -0.67 -18.40
N GLU A 116 -7.21 -1.06 -17.49
CA GLU A 116 -6.33 -2.20 -17.68
C GLU A 116 -7.14 -3.50 -17.61
N ARG A 117 -6.95 -4.37 -18.59
CA ARG A 117 -7.52 -5.73 -18.59
C ARG A 117 -6.41 -6.72 -18.33
N GLY A 118 -6.56 -7.51 -17.26
CA GLY A 118 -5.64 -8.63 -17.01
C GLY A 118 -5.68 -9.61 -18.19
N GLY A 119 -4.53 -9.89 -18.79
CA GLY A 119 -4.40 -10.94 -19.79
C GLY A 119 -4.58 -12.34 -19.17
N ALA A 120 -4.68 -13.38 -20.01
CA ALA A 120 -4.84 -14.76 -19.56
C ALA A 120 -3.73 -15.19 -18.58
N ALA A 121 -2.47 -14.79 -18.83
CA ALA A 121 -1.35 -15.07 -17.95
C ALA A 121 -1.53 -14.48 -16.56
N TRP A 122 -2.05 -13.24 -16.47
CA TRP A 122 -2.34 -12.62 -15.18
C TRP A 122 -3.44 -13.38 -14.42
N TRP A 123 -4.54 -13.76 -15.10
CA TRP A 123 -5.63 -14.51 -14.48
C TRP A 123 -5.16 -15.87 -13.97
N VAL A 124 -4.47 -16.65 -14.82
CA VAL A 124 -3.95 -17.97 -14.44
C VAL A 124 -2.97 -17.85 -13.28
N GLY A 125 -1.99 -16.94 -13.39
CA GLY A 125 -1.01 -16.74 -12.33
C GLY A 125 -1.62 -16.26 -11.03
N THR A 126 -2.63 -15.37 -11.07
CA THR A 126 -3.33 -14.89 -9.88
C THR A 126 -4.16 -16.00 -9.22
N VAL A 127 -4.90 -16.79 -9.99
CA VAL A 127 -5.66 -17.93 -9.45
C VAL A 127 -4.74 -18.96 -8.81
N CYS A 128 -3.63 -19.30 -9.47
CA CYS A 128 -2.61 -20.19 -8.89
C CYS A 128 -2.01 -19.59 -7.62
N ALA A 129 -1.67 -18.30 -7.62
CA ALA A 129 -1.06 -17.66 -6.46
C ALA A 129 -2.04 -17.59 -5.26
N VAL A 130 -3.30 -17.21 -5.48
CA VAL A 130 -4.33 -17.18 -4.43
C VAL A 130 -4.64 -18.58 -3.91
N GLY A 131 -4.79 -19.56 -4.80
CA GLY A 131 -4.97 -20.98 -4.41
C GLY A 131 -3.75 -21.50 -3.63
N GLY A 132 -2.55 -21.11 -4.06
CA GLY A 132 -1.30 -21.42 -3.36
C GLY A 132 -1.25 -20.85 -1.94
N VAL A 133 -1.65 -19.60 -1.73
CA VAL A 133 -1.74 -18.99 -0.40
C VAL A 133 -2.78 -19.71 0.46
N ALA A 134 -3.94 -20.06 -0.10
CA ALA A 134 -4.97 -20.79 0.62
C ALA A 134 -4.49 -22.17 1.10
N LEU A 135 -3.76 -22.89 0.25
CA LEU A 135 -3.17 -24.19 0.62
C LEU A 135 -1.98 -24.03 1.59
N LEU A 136 -1.13 -23.04 1.39
CA LEU A 136 0.07 -22.75 2.22
C LEU A 136 -0.32 -22.46 3.67
N LEU A 137 -1.38 -21.66 3.84
CA LEU A 137 -1.86 -21.18 5.12
C LEU A 137 -3.13 -21.91 5.57
N MET A 138 -3.33 -23.12 5.06
CA MET A 138 -4.50 -23.93 5.43
C MET A 138 -4.56 -24.12 6.94
N PRO A 139 -5.65 -23.70 7.60
CA PRO A 139 -5.78 -23.80 9.05
C PRO A 139 -5.69 -25.26 9.49
N GLY A 140 -4.87 -25.53 10.52
CA GLY A 140 -4.81 -26.83 11.16
C GLY A 140 -6.10 -27.14 11.93
N GLU A 141 -6.19 -28.38 12.45
CA GLU A 141 -7.29 -28.83 13.33
C GLU A 141 -7.37 -27.89 14.56
N GLY A 142 -8.56 -27.30 14.79
CA GLY A 142 -8.81 -26.40 15.93
C GLY A 142 -8.76 -24.90 15.58
N ALA A 143 -8.55 -24.52 14.34
CA ALA A 143 -8.66 -23.14 13.92
C ALA A 143 -10.11 -22.63 14.08
N ARG A 144 -10.28 -21.53 14.78
CA ARG A 144 -11.58 -20.87 14.95
C ARG A 144 -11.80 -19.93 13.77
N ALA A 145 -12.65 -20.32 12.83
CA ALA A 145 -13.08 -19.44 11.76
C ALA A 145 -14.27 -18.59 12.23
N GLU A 146 -14.00 -17.57 13.04
CA GLU A 146 -15.05 -16.64 13.44
C GLU A 146 -15.42 -15.75 12.25
N VAL A 147 -16.72 -15.70 11.90
CA VAL A 147 -17.22 -14.89 10.79
C VAL A 147 -16.78 -13.42 10.88
N PRO A 148 -16.86 -12.71 12.03
CA PRO A 148 -16.36 -11.36 12.14
C PRO A 148 -14.86 -11.23 11.81
N GLY A 149 -14.04 -12.19 12.27
CA GLY A 149 -12.61 -12.19 11.99
C GLY A 149 -12.29 -12.33 10.49
N VAL A 150 -13.03 -13.20 9.78
CA VAL A 150 -12.92 -13.34 8.32
C VAL A 150 -13.35 -12.06 7.61
N LEU A 151 -14.43 -11.41 8.06
CA LEU A 151 -14.87 -10.13 7.50
C LEU A 151 -13.81 -9.03 7.70
N PHE A 152 -13.20 -8.94 8.86
CA PHE A 152 -12.08 -8.04 9.09
C PHE A 152 -10.90 -8.33 8.14
N GLY A 153 -10.57 -9.59 7.89
CA GLY A 153 -9.55 -9.99 6.92
C GLY A 153 -9.89 -9.53 5.49
N ILE A 154 -11.15 -9.69 5.07
CA ILE A 154 -11.61 -9.19 3.77
C ILE A 154 -11.48 -7.66 3.70
N VAL A 155 -11.91 -6.93 4.73
CA VAL A 155 -11.80 -5.46 4.78
C VAL A 155 -10.33 -5.03 4.75
N ALA A 156 -9.44 -5.75 5.44
CA ALA A 156 -8.00 -5.51 5.39
C ALA A 156 -7.47 -5.72 3.96
N GLY A 157 -7.83 -6.81 3.28
CA GLY A 157 -7.45 -7.08 1.90
C GLY A 157 -7.99 -6.04 0.92
N CYS A 158 -9.24 -5.59 1.09
CA CYS A 158 -9.83 -4.49 0.34
C CYS A 158 -9.05 -3.19 0.56
N SER A 159 -8.68 -2.91 1.80
CA SER A 159 -7.89 -1.73 2.16
C SER A 159 -6.51 -1.76 1.50
N PHE A 160 -5.79 -2.88 1.56
CA PHE A 160 -4.47 -2.99 0.94
C PHE A 160 -4.53 -2.97 -0.59
N GLY A 161 -5.48 -3.65 -1.21
CA GLY A 161 -5.70 -3.58 -2.67
C GLY A 161 -6.03 -2.14 -3.13
N THR A 162 -6.81 -1.40 -2.34
CA THR A 162 -7.12 0.00 -2.59
C THR A 162 -5.89 0.90 -2.34
N TYR A 163 -5.03 0.59 -1.35
CA TYR A 163 -3.75 1.29 -1.15
C TYR A 163 -2.84 1.18 -2.38
N ILE A 164 -2.77 0.00 -3.00
CA ILE A 164 -2.02 -0.19 -4.26
C ILE A 164 -2.57 0.74 -5.35
N ALA A 165 -3.88 0.77 -5.53
CA ALA A 165 -4.53 1.62 -6.52
C ALA A 165 -4.32 3.12 -6.23
N THR A 166 -4.47 3.55 -4.97
CA THR A 166 -4.23 4.95 -4.57
C THR A 166 -2.79 5.38 -4.80
N THR A 167 -1.82 4.52 -4.47
CA THR A 167 -0.39 4.78 -4.72
C THR A 167 -0.13 4.96 -6.22
N LYS A 168 -0.74 4.12 -7.06
CA LYS A 168 -0.67 4.23 -8.52
C LYS A 168 -1.28 5.54 -9.01
N GLN A 169 -2.46 5.91 -8.52
CA GLN A 169 -3.15 7.14 -8.89
C GLN A 169 -2.39 8.39 -8.44
N LEU A 170 -1.78 8.37 -7.26
CA LEU A 170 -0.90 9.44 -6.79
C LEU A 170 0.29 9.63 -7.74
N ALA A 171 0.97 8.53 -8.11
CA ALA A 171 2.07 8.56 -9.07
C ALA A 171 1.64 9.12 -10.44
N ARG A 172 0.50 8.66 -10.99
CA ARG A 172 -0.03 9.13 -12.29
C ARG A 172 -0.41 10.60 -12.30
N ARG A 173 -0.83 11.15 -11.15
CA ARG A 173 -1.20 12.57 -11.00
C ARG A 173 -0.01 13.46 -10.68
N GLY A 174 1.22 12.93 -10.76
CA GLY A 174 2.44 13.67 -10.51
C GLY A 174 2.65 14.05 -9.04
N ALA A 175 2.02 13.31 -8.11
CA ALA A 175 2.36 13.43 -6.70
C ALA A 175 3.75 12.83 -6.46
N ASP A 176 4.49 13.45 -5.55
CA ASP A 176 5.75 12.88 -5.08
C ASP A 176 5.44 11.66 -4.18
N THR A 177 5.56 10.47 -4.76
CA THR A 177 5.31 9.21 -4.04
C THR A 177 6.31 8.99 -2.90
N ALA A 178 7.49 9.61 -2.97
CA ALA A 178 8.48 9.58 -1.89
C ALA A 178 8.04 10.40 -0.67
N ALA A 179 7.17 11.41 -0.87
CA ALA A 179 6.51 12.13 0.21
C ALA A 179 5.17 11.50 0.61
N ALA A 180 4.44 10.90 -0.32
CA ALA A 180 3.13 10.31 -0.06
C ALA A 180 3.20 9.09 0.89
N ALA A 181 4.18 8.20 0.70
CA ALA A 181 4.34 7.00 1.51
C ALA A 181 4.54 7.31 3.00
N PRO A 182 5.53 8.13 3.43
CA PRO A 182 5.73 8.42 4.84
C PRO A 182 4.54 9.17 5.46
N VAL A 183 3.89 10.07 4.71
CA VAL A 183 2.69 10.76 5.21
C VAL A 183 1.56 9.77 5.47
N SER A 184 1.29 8.84 4.54
CA SER A 184 0.28 7.79 4.74
C SER A 184 0.57 6.93 5.95
N VAL A 185 1.83 6.47 6.09
CA VAL A 185 2.25 5.57 7.17
C VAL A 185 2.24 6.28 8.51
N LEU A 186 2.75 7.52 8.60
CA LEU A 186 2.74 8.31 9.84
C LEU A 186 1.31 8.63 10.31
N CYS A 187 0.47 9.09 9.38
CA CYS A 187 -0.92 9.40 9.74
C CYS A 187 -1.69 8.14 10.17
N ALA A 188 -1.46 7.01 9.49
CA ALA A 188 -2.06 5.73 9.89
C ALA A 188 -1.52 5.26 11.25
N GLY A 189 -0.21 5.39 11.50
CA GLY A 189 0.39 5.14 12.80
C GLY A 189 -0.19 6.01 13.90
N ALA A 190 -0.45 7.29 13.63
CA ALA A 190 -1.11 8.20 14.56
C ALA A 190 -2.57 7.76 14.87
N VAL A 191 -3.31 7.28 13.86
CA VAL A 191 -4.67 6.73 14.07
C VAL A 191 -4.66 5.49 14.94
N VAL A 192 -3.63 4.65 14.83
CA VAL A 192 -3.49 3.40 15.61
C VAL A 192 -2.81 3.64 16.98
N SER A 193 -2.17 4.78 17.18
CA SER A 193 -1.42 5.09 18.43
C SER A 193 -2.23 5.07 19.75
N PRO A 194 -3.55 5.32 19.80
CA PRO A 194 -4.30 5.15 21.03
C PRO A 194 -4.21 3.74 21.64
N TRP A 195 -4.13 2.71 20.81
CA TRP A 195 -3.93 1.32 21.27
C TRP A 195 -2.53 1.10 21.86
N LEU A 196 -1.51 1.77 21.33
CA LEU A 196 -0.16 1.77 21.90
C LEU A 196 -0.15 2.35 23.31
N LEU A 197 -0.91 3.44 23.53
CA LEU A 197 -1.03 4.07 24.85
C LEU A 197 -1.80 3.19 25.84
N ALA A 198 -2.74 2.38 25.35
CA ALA A 198 -3.51 1.45 26.16
C ALA A 198 -2.72 0.20 26.60
N ALA A 199 -1.71 -0.24 25.82
CA ALA A 199 -0.91 -1.43 26.08
C ALA A 199 0.57 -1.19 25.77
N PRO A 200 1.27 -0.34 26.54
CA PRO A 200 2.68 -0.02 26.30
C PRO A 200 3.67 -1.07 26.85
N GLY A 201 3.18 -2.15 27.46
CA GLY A 201 4.01 -3.15 28.15
C GLY A 201 5.08 -3.77 27.25
N GLY A 202 6.26 -4.08 27.84
CA GLY A 202 7.34 -4.79 27.18
C GLY A 202 8.19 -3.99 26.19
N LEU A 203 7.79 -2.78 25.77
CA LEU A 203 8.51 -1.98 24.77
C LEU A 203 9.91 -1.52 25.21
N GLY A 204 10.20 -1.47 26.52
CA GLY A 204 11.51 -1.09 27.05
C GLY A 204 12.53 -2.23 27.04
N GLU A 205 12.16 -3.44 26.73
CA GLU A 205 13.04 -4.58 26.70
C GLU A 205 14.04 -4.50 25.53
N PRO A 206 15.32 -4.87 25.71
CA PRO A 206 16.32 -4.81 24.64
C PRO A 206 15.91 -5.58 23.37
N ARG A 207 15.29 -6.75 23.54
CA ARG A 207 14.80 -7.56 22.40
C ARG A 207 13.67 -6.86 21.66
N ALA A 208 12.74 -6.22 22.39
CA ALA A 208 11.65 -5.44 21.80
C ALA A 208 12.18 -4.22 21.04
N LEU A 209 13.18 -3.52 21.56
CA LEU A 209 13.82 -2.39 20.89
C LEU A 209 14.50 -2.81 19.58
N VAL A 210 15.22 -3.95 19.57
CA VAL A 210 15.82 -4.50 18.35
C VAL A 210 14.74 -4.87 17.33
N LEU A 211 13.67 -5.54 17.78
CA LEU A 211 12.53 -5.90 16.94
C LEU A 211 11.87 -4.65 16.34
N VAL A 212 11.53 -3.67 17.17
CA VAL A 212 10.92 -2.40 16.71
C VAL A 212 11.86 -1.68 15.73
N GLY A 213 13.17 -1.67 15.99
CA GLY A 213 14.19 -1.14 15.09
C GLY A 213 14.15 -1.82 13.72
N TRP A 214 14.15 -3.15 13.67
CA TRP A 214 14.04 -3.91 12.43
C TRP A 214 12.71 -3.64 11.72
N LEU A 215 11.59 -3.69 12.44
CA LEU A 215 10.27 -3.44 11.88
C LEU A 215 10.12 -2.01 11.36
N ALA A 216 10.68 -1.02 12.03
CA ALA A 216 10.63 0.37 11.60
C ALA A 216 11.53 0.65 10.39
N LEU A 217 12.80 0.24 10.45
CA LEU A 217 13.79 0.57 9.42
C LEU A 217 13.70 -0.35 8.21
N GLY A 218 13.71 -1.66 8.43
CA GLY A 218 13.71 -2.67 7.38
C GLY A 218 12.34 -2.79 6.74
N THR A 219 11.34 -3.16 7.54
CA THR A 219 10.04 -3.51 6.96
C THR A 219 9.16 -2.29 6.64
N THR A 220 9.23 -1.23 7.45
CA THR A 220 8.41 -0.04 7.21
C THR A 220 9.14 0.98 6.34
N ALA A 221 10.26 1.55 6.76
CA ALA A 221 10.89 2.60 5.97
C ALA A 221 11.38 2.10 4.60
N LEU A 222 12.22 1.06 4.58
CA LEU A 222 12.76 0.52 3.34
C LEU A 222 11.69 -0.24 2.54
N GLY A 223 10.84 -1.03 3.21
CA GLY A 223 9.76 -1.79 2.57
C GLY A 223 8.79 -0.88 1.81
N TYR A 224 8.26 0.17 2.43
CA TYR A 224 7.36 1.12 1.78
C TYR A 224 8.05 1.94 0.67
N LEU A 225 9.33 2.28 0.85
CA LEU A 225 10.11 2.94 -0.20
C LEU A 225 10.22 2.09 -1.46
N LEU A 226 10.56 0.81 -1.31
CA LEU A 226 10.67 -0.13 -2.41
C LEU A 226 9.31 -0.41 -3.04
N PHE A 227 8.28 -0.61 -2.21
CA PHE A 227 6.93 -0.89 -2.65
C PHE A 227 6.35 0.25 -3.50
N THR A 228 6.41 1.48 -3.02
CA THR A 228 5.86 2.64 -3.76
C THR A 228 6.60 2.89 -5.07
N ARG A 229 7.93 2.71 -5.08
CA ARG A 229 8.73 2.76 -6.33
C ARG A 229 8.36 1.65 -7.30
N GLY A 230 8.06 0.47 -6.78
CA GLY A 230 7.63 -0.69 -7.57
C GLY A 230 6.25 -0.48 -8.19
N VAL A 231 5.25 -0.12 -7.38
CA VAL A 231 3.86 0.12 -7.82
C VAL A 231 3.78 1.17 -8.91
N ALA A 232 4.61 2.22 -8.84
CA ALA A 232 4.64 3.26 -9.88
C ALA A 232 5.01 2.73 -11.28
N ARG A 233 5.70 1.57 -11.37
CA ARG A 233 6.27 1.02 -12.62
C ARG A 233 5.54 -0.20 -13.19
N VAL A 234 4.58 -0.75 -12.46
CA VAL A 234 3.79 -1.92 -12.91
C VAL A 234 2.30 -1.62 -12.85
N THR A 235 1.47 -2.54 -13.36
CA THR A 235 0.01 -2.40 -13.20
C THR A 235 -0.39 -2.63 -11.75
N ALA A 236 -1.50 -2.04 -11.31
CA ALA A 236 -2.02 -2.27 -9.96
C ALA A 236 -2.38 -3.75 -9.76
N ALA A 237 -2.92 -4.40 -10.78
CA ALA A 237 -3.23 -5.82 -10.78
C ALA A 237 -1.98 -6.69 -10.56
N THR A 238 -0.88 -6.41 -11.30
CA THR A 238 0.40 -7.11 -11.13
C THR A 238 0.99 -6.86 -9.74
N ALA A 239 0.95 -5.61 -9.24
CA ALA A 239 1.45 -5.29 -7.90
C ALA A 239 0.70 -6.07 -6.81
N GLY A 240 -0.64 -6.17 -6.93
CA GLY A 240 -1.46 -6.94 -6.00
C GLY A 240 -1.12 -8.44 -5.99
N THR A 241 -0.89 -9.04 -7.15
CA THR A 241 -0.48 -10.45 -7.22
C THR A 241 0.93 -10.66 -6.68
N LEU A 242 1.89 -9.76 -7.00
CA LEU A 242 3.27 -9.85 -6.49
C LEU A 242 3.37 -9.69 -4.96
N SER A 243 2.40 -9.02 -4.33
CA SER A 243 2.33 -8.93 -2.86
C SER A 243 2.15 -10.31 -2.20
N LEU A 244 1.62 -11.30 -2.92
CA LEU A 244 1.50 -12.67 -2.43
C LEU A 244 2.86 -13.36 -2.21
N ALA A 245 3.96 -12.77 -2.63
CA ALA A 245 5.30 -13.26 -2.28
C ALA A 245 5.59 -13.14 -0.77
N GLU A 246 4.93 -12.22 -0.07
CA GLU A 246 5.10 -12.03 1.39
C GLU A 246 4.81 -13.30 2.19
N PRO A 247 3.61 -13.93 2.09
CA PRO A 247 3.34 -15.17 2.82
C PRO A 247 4.25 -16.33 2.40
N LEU A 248 4.71 -16.36 1.15
CA LEU A 248 5.69 -17.35 0.70
C LEU A 248 7.03 -17.20 1.43
N VAL A 249 7.53 -15.96 1.52
CA VAL A 249 8.77 -15.67 2.23
C VAL A 249 8.63 -15.98 3.72
N ALA A 250 7.51 -15.61 4.33
CA ALA A 250 7.25 -15.92 5.74
C ALA A 250 7.29 -17.44 5.99
N ALA A 251 6.67 -18.25 5.12
CA ALA A 251 6.67 -19.70 5.25
C ALA A 251 8.08 -20.29 5.05
N VAL A 252 8.85 -19.80 4.07
CA VAL A 252 10.25 -20.24 3.85
C VAL A 252 11.11 -19.91 5.07
N LEU A 253 10.96 -18.71 5.65
CA LEU A 253 11.69 -18.32 6.85
C LEU A 253 11.25 -19.12 8.07
N GLY A 254 9.96 -19.43 8.23
CA GLY A 254 9.42 -20.33 9.26
C GLY A 254 10.08 -21.71 9.19
N PHE A 255 10.16 -22.27 7.99
CA PHE A 255 10.83 -23.56 7.77
C PHE A 255 12.34 -23.49 8.08
N VAL A 256 13.05 -22.48 7.55
CA VAL A 256 14.53 -22.40 7.65
C VAL A 256 15.00 -21.96 9.02
N LEU A 257 14.36 -20.93 9.62
CA LEU A 257 14.84 -20.29 10.85
C LEU A 257 14.19 -20.87 12.10
N LEU A 258 12.91 -21.28 12.01
CA LEU A 258 12.14 -21.75 13.16
C LEU A 258 12.03 -23.28 13.19
N GLY A 259 12.53 -23.97 12.16
CA GLY A 259 12.49 -25.43 12.08
C GLY A 259 11.06 -25.98 11.91
N GLU A 260 10.12 -25.16 11.46
CA GLU A 260 8.74 -25.59 11.20
C GLU A 260 8.72 -26.64 10.09
N ARG A 261 7.92 -27.69 10.26
CA ARG A 261 7.75 -28.72 9.24
C ARG A 261 6.57 -28.34 8.34
N LEU A 262 6.85 -28.07 7.08
CA LEU A 262 5.82 -27.86 6.09
C LEU A 262 5.14 -29.19 5.77
N GLY A 263 3.85 -29.30 6.04
CA GLY A 263 3.05 -30.43 5.60
C GLY A 263 2.95 -30.48 4.07
N VAL A 264 2.46 -31.59 3.53
CA VAL A 264 2.30 -31.80 2.08
C VAL A 264 1.45 -30.69 1.44
N ALA A 265 0.33 -30.33 2.08
CA ALA A 265 -0.54 -29.26 1.59
C ALA A 265 0.18 -27.90 1.52
N ALA A 266 0.93 -27.55 2.57
CA ALA A 266 1.72 -26.31 2.61
C ALA A 266 2.83 -26.29 1.55
N SER A 267 3.52 -27.42 1.34
CA SER A 267 4.54 -27.54 0.30
C SER A 267 3.96 -27.40 -1.10
N CYS A 268 2.81 -28.05 -1.38
CA CYS A 268 2.08 -27.88 -2.63
C CYS A 268 1.60 -26.42 -2.82
N GLY A 269 1.11 -25.81 -1.73
CA GLY A 269 0.70 -24.42 -1.72
C GLY A 269 1.84 -23.46 -2.05
N ALA A 270 3.02 -23.67 -1.46
CA ALA A 270 4.22 -22.89 -1.74
C ALA A 270 4.67 -23.01 -3.21
N ALA A 271 4.66 -24.23 -3.74
CA ALA A 271 5.00 -24.49 -5.14
C ALA A 271 4.01 -23.82 -6.11
N LEU A 272 2.70 -23.95 -5.83
CA LEU A 272 1.64 -23.35 -6.63
C LEU A 272 1.71 -21.81 -6.60
N LEU A 273 1.95 -21.24 -5.41
CA LEU A 273 2.14 -19.79 -5.23
C LEU A 273 3.36 -19.29 -6.01
N LEU A 274 4.49 -19.96 -5.87
CA LEU A 274 5.71 -19.59 -6.61
C LEU A 274 5.48 -19.68 -8.13
N GLY A 275 4.85 -20.75 -8.61
CA GLY A 275 4.48 -20.90 -10.01
C GLY A 275 3.58 -19.77 -10.51
N GLY A 276 2.56 -19.41 -9.73
CA GLY A 276 1.67 -18.27 -10.03
C GLY A 276 2.42 -16.94 -10.13
N LEU A 277 3.33 -16.65 -9.18
CA LEU A 277 4.16 -15.45 -9.20
C LEU A 277 5.09 -15.40 -10.41
N VAL A 278 5.68 -16.53 -10.78
CA VAL A 278 6.53 -16.63 -11.99
C VAL A 278 5.70 -16.31 -13.24
N VAL A 279 4.51 -16.92 -13.38
CA VAL A 279 3.62 -16.68 -14.54
C VAL A 279 3.24 -15.22 -14.69
N VAL A 280 2.91 -14.53 -13.57
CA VAL A 280 2.57 -13.09 -13.59
C VAL A 280 3.79 -12.23 -13.91
N SER A 281 4.99 -12.69 -13.56
CA SER A 281 6.25 -11.96 -13.79
C SER A 281 6.80 -12.11 -15.22
N LEU A 282 6.33 -13.10 -15.96
CA LEU A 282 6.75 -13.28 -17.35
C LEU A 282 6.23 -12.12 -18.21
N PRO A 283 7.08 -11.56 -19.10
CA PRO A 283 6.61 -10.57 -20.05
C PRO A 283 5.51 -11.20 -20.90
N ALA A 284 4.38 -10.48 -21.05
CA ALA A 284 3.36 -10.89 -21.99
C ALA A 284 4.04 -11.05 -23.36
N ARG A 285 4.04 -12.28 -23.89
CA ARG A 285 4.42 -12.49 -25.29
C ARG A 285 3.41 -11.67 -26.09
N GLU A 286 3.87 -10.56 -26.66
CA GLU A 286 3.17 -9.94 -27.77
C GLU A 286 2.91 -11.07 -28.75
N ARG A 287 1.64 -11.39 -28.96
CA ARG A 287 1.25 -12.18 -30.12
C ARG A 287 1.74 -11.35 -31.29
N ALA A 288 2.86 -11.73 -31.85
CA ALA A 288 3.29 -11.28 -33.17
C ALA A 288 2.05 -11.47 -34.05
N GLY A 289 1.45 -10.34 -34.44
CA GLY A 289 0.27 -10.33 -35.27
C GLY A 289 0.57 -11.12 -36.53
N THR A 290 -0.19 -12.15 -36.73
CA THR A 290 -0.46 -12.72 -38.02
C THR A 290 -1.39 -11.77 -38.77
N ASP A 291 -0.97 -10.53 -38.93
CA ASP A 291 -1.36 -9.69 -40.02
C ASP A 291 -0.28 -9.83 -41.08
N GLY A 292 -0.30 -11.00 -41.72
CA GLY A 292 0.31 -11.15 -43.01
C GLY A 292 -0.30 -10.14 -43.98
N PRO A 293 0.49 -9.53 -44.83
CA PRO A 293 -0.03 -8.59 -45.81
C PRO A 293 -1.07 -9.34 -46.64
N ALA A 294 -2.31 -8.89 -46.59
CA ALA A 294 -3.35 -9.33 -47.49
C ALA A 294 -2.83 -9.14 -48.91
N ALA A 295 -2.56 -10.25 -49.54
CA ALA A 295 -2.14 -10.33 -50.92
C ALA A 295 -3.08 -9.50 -51.77
N ALA A 296 -2.53 -8.46 -52.35
CA ALA A 296 -3.10 -7.85 -53.53
C ALA A 296 -3.17 -8.95 -54.60
N ARG A 297 -4.35 -9.49 -54.81
CA ARG A 297 -4.71 -10.30 -55.97
C ARG A 297 -5.35 -9.41 -57.01
N ASP A 298 -4.59 -9.19 -58.07
CA ASP A 298 -4.94 -9.18 -59.44
C ASP A 298 -6.39 -8.80 -59.82
N GLY A 299 -6.48 -7.66 -60.45
CA GLY A 299 -7.50 -7.34 -61.40
C GLY A 299 -6.82 -6.75 -62.64
N ALA A 300 -6.34 -7.63 -63.51
CA ALA A 300 -5.92 -7.27 -64.86
C ALA A 300 -7.20 -6.95 -65.68
N GLY A 301 -7.15 -5.92 -66.46
CA GLY A 301 -8.14 -5.75 -67.53
C GLY A 301 -8.25 -4.34 -68.07
N GLY A 302 -7.60 -4.11 -69.23
CA GLY A 302 -8.22 -3.39 -70.34
C GLY A 302 -7.87 -1.93 -70.54
N THR A 303 -6.90 -1.70 -71.36
CA THR A 303 -6.95 -1.07 -72.71
C THR A 303 -7.20 0.44 -72.78
N ASP A 304 -6.22 1.08 -73.47
CA ASP A 304 -6.32 2.10 -74.52
C ASP A 304 -6.63 3.56 -74.18
N GLY A 305 -5.74 4.38 -74.70
CA GLY A 305 -6.11 5.69 -75.23
C GLY A 305 -5.12 6.80 -74.86
N ALA A 306 -4.06 6.81 -75.57
CA ALA A 306 -3.61 7.93 -76.43
C ALA A 306 -3.72 9.37 -75.87
N ASP A 307 -2.63 9.97 -75.83
CA ASP A 307 -2.22 11.13 -76.66
C ASP A 307 -2.00 12.46 -75.94
N ARG A 308 -0.79 12.91 -76.24
CA ARG A 308 -0.33 14.25 -76.48
C ARG A 308 -0.15 15.27 -75.36
N THR A 309 1.19 15.52 -75.25
CA THR A 309 1.79 16.87 -75.48
C THR A 309 1.31 17.99 -74.56
N ASP A 310 2.14 18.75 -73.94
CA ASP A 310 3.23 19.59 -74.37
C ASP A 310 3.68 20.43 -73.18
N ARG A 311 4.96 20.44 -72.86
CA ARG A 311 5.83 21.59 -73.06
C ARG A 311 5.70 22.76 -72.11
N THR A 312 6.84 23.07 -71.62
CA THR A 312 7.52 24.31 -71.25
C THR A 312 7.39 24.68 -69.77
N ASP A 313 8.50 24.57 -69.06
CA ASP A 313 9.71 25.41 -69.07
C ASP A 313 9.45 26.79 -68.44
N ARG A 314 10.11 27.07 -67.36
CA ARG A 314 10.83 28.27 -66.96
C ARG A 314 10.97 28.32 -65.42
N THR A 315 12.19 27.98 -64.92
CA THR A 315 13.28 28.94 -64.65
C THR A 315 12.90 30.22 -63.93
N GLY A 316 13.56 30.41 -62.82
CA GLY A 316 13.75 31.70 -62.13
C GLY A 316 13.84 31.45 -60.63
N ARG A 317 15.00 31.11 -60.10
CA ARG A 317 16.14 31.94 -59.69
C ARG A 317 15.69 33.05 -58.76
N ALA A 318 16.13 32.93 -57.56
CA ALA A 318 17.28 33.47 -56.86
C ALA A 318 16.94 34.59 -55.88
N ASP A 319 17.66 34.53 -54.83
CA ASP A 319 18.21 35.61 -54.01
C ASP A 319 17.22 36.30 -53.08
N GLY A 320 17.55 36.44 -51.85
CA GLY A 320 18.70 36.78 -51.05
C GLY A 320 18.18 37.23 -49.71
N VAL A 321 18.84 36.85 -48.74
CA VAL A 321 19.82 37.63 -47.99
C VAL A 321 19.23 38.41 -46.80
N ASP A 322 19.83 38.09 -45.66
CA ASP A 322 20.16 38.92 -44.49
C ASP A 322 19.06 39.31 -43.48
N GLY A 323 19.17 38.75 -42.32
CA GLY A 323 19.65 39.04 -41.01
C GLY A 323 19.59 40.49 -40.54
N PRO A 324 20.12 40.80 -39.38
CA PRO A 324 19.62 40.49 -38.03
C PRO A 324 19.37 41.78 -37.20
N VAL A 325 19.35 41.65 -35.82
CA VAL A 325 19.74 42.67 -34.82
C VAL A 325 18.65 43.55 -34.21
N GLY A 326 18.70 43.59 -32.88
CA GLY A 326 18.31 44.68 -32.00
C GLY A 326 17.46 44.17 -30.83
N ILE A 327 18.00 43.69 -29.65
CA ILE A 327 18.63 44.46 -28.58
C ILE A 327 17.77 45.71 -28.26
N ASP A 328 17.21 45.67 -27.07
CA ASP A 328 17.39 46.59 -25.96
C ASP A 328 16.15 46.58 -25.03
N GLY A 329 16.43 46.33 -23.75
CA GLY A 329 15.59 46.79 -22.64
C GLY A 329 15.92 48.27 -22.40
N PRO A 330 15.80 48.81 -21.22
CA PRO A 330 14.96 48.54 -20.04
C PRO A 330 14.28 49.84 -19.54
N VAL A 331 13.97 49.89 -18.18
CA VAL A 331 13.75 51.12 -17.37
C VAL A 331 12.30 51.63 -17.39
N GLY A 332 11.68 51.87 -16.28
CA GLY A 332 11.88 52.53 -15.02
C GLY A 332 10.56 52.47 -14.24
N ILE A 333 10.59 52.22 -12.98
CA ILE A 333 10.76 53.12 -11.84
C ILE A 333 9.60 54.11 -11.67
N ASP A 334 9.16 54.12 -10.40
CA ASP A 334 8.42 55.16 -9.68
C ASP A 334 6.89 55.10 -9.77
N GLY A 335 6.18 55.23 -8.70
CA GLY A 335 6.46 55.66 -7.34
C GLY A 335 5.17 56.04 -6.67
N SER A 336 5.21 55.95 -5.35
CA SER A 336 4.39 56.76 -4.42
C SER A 336 2.87 56.69 -4.57
N GLY A 337 2.13 56.57 -3.56
CA GLY A 337 2.11 57.06 -2.23
C GLY A 337 0.72 57.01 -1.66
N GLY A 338 0.68 57.11 -0.36
CA GLY A 338 -0.40 57.67 0.42
C GLY A 338 -1.37 56.61 0.93
N ALA A 339 -1.30 56.14 2.17
CA ALA A 339 -1.47 56.81 3.46
C ALA A 339 -2.94 57.14 3.77
N ASP A 340 -3.25 56.82 5.02
CA ASP A 340 -4.38 57.34 5.85
C ASP A 340 -5.70 56.60 5.68
N GLY A 341 -6.32 56.20 6.72
CA GLY A 341 -6.46 56.54 8.11
C GLY A 341 -7.51 55.64 8.72
N VAL A 342 -7.24 55.13 9.87
CA VAL A 342 -7.68 55.57 11.19
C VAL A 342 -9.12 55.27 11.60
N ARG A 343 -9.17 54.58 12.76
CA ARG A 343 -10.21 54.60 13.82
C ARG A 343 -11.54 53.92 13.55
N GLY A 344 -12.09 53.21 14.48
CA GLY A 344 -12.24 53.25 15.94
C GLY A 344 -13.12 52.08 16.33
N ALA A 345 -12.87 51.43 17.43
CA ALA A 345 -13.35 51.69 18.77
C ALA A 345 -14.82 51.32 19.00
N GLY A 346 -15.00 50.52 19.99
CA GLY A 346 -16.24 50.40 20.78
C GLY A 346 -16.45 48.93 21.20
N VAL A 347 -16.01 48.46 22.34
CA VAL A 347 -16.43 48.65 23.74
C VAL A 347 -17.87 48.14 24.01
N GLY A 348 -17.90 47.29 25.01
CA GLY A 348 -19.07 47.00 25.83
C GLY A 348 -19.33 45.49 25.89
N GLY A 349 -19.10 44.80 26.96
CA GLY A 349 -19.51 45.02 28.35
C GLY A 349 -20.45 43.89 28.67
N GLY A 350 -20.11 43.00 29.56
CA GLY A 350 -20.53 43.03 30.92
C GLY A 350 -21.45 41.85 31.28
N GLY A 351 -21.18 41.28 32.43
CA GLY A 351 -22.13 40.58 33.28
C GLY A 351 -21.84 39.09 33.46
N VAL A 352 -21.05 38.60 34.37
CA VAL A 352 -21.19 38.36 35.83
C VAL A 352 -22.59 37.87 36.20
N VAL A 353 -22.68 36.68 36.79
CA VAL A 353 -23.17 36.35 38.11
C VAL A 353 -23.39 34.81 38.27
N SER A 354 -22.61 34.24 39.20
CA SER A 354 -22.94 33.33 40.30
C SER A 354 -23.59 31.96 40.10
N GLY A 355 -22.88 30.98 40.65
CA GLY A 355 -23.37 29.66 41.03
C GLY A 355 -24.31 29.67 42.25
N PRO A 356 -24.41 28.63 43.08
CA PRO A 356 -24.04 27.22 43.01
C PRO A 356 -25.25 26.28 43.25
N GLY A 357 -25.20 25.01 42.87
CA GLY A 357 -26.23 24.05 43.17
C GLY A 357 -25.64 22.67 43.39
N SER A 358 -25.63 22.30 44.61
CA SER A 358 -25.27 21.04 45.26
C SER A 358 -25.80 19.77 44.65
N SER A 359 -24.97 18.75 44.80
CA SER A 359 -25.13 17.28 44.63
C SER A 359 -26.48 16.73 45.14
N PRO A 360 -26.83 15.52 44.70
CA PRO A 360 -26.48 14.39 45.56
C PRO A 360 -25.96 13.13 44.84
N GLY A 361 -25.18 12.41 45.61
CA GLY A 361 -24.48 11.20 45.31
C GLY A 361 -25.31 10.05 44.73
N ARG A 362 -24.70 9.34 43.85
CA ARG A 362 -25.14 8.01 43.39
C ARG A 362 -24.14 6.97 43.89
N ALA A 363 -24.63 6.16 44.80
CA ALA A 363 -23.96 5.04 45.40
C ALA A 363 -23.45 4.06 44.34
N VAL A 364 -22.18 3.63 44.47
CA VAL A 364 -21.55 2.54 43.75
C VAL A 364 -22.05 1.23 44.36
N PRO A 365 -22.62 0.29 43.58
CA PRO A 365 -22.93 -1.03 44.11
C PRO A 365 -21.66 -1.87 44.22
N ALA A 366 -21.50 -2.51 45.38
CA ALA A 366 -20.46 -3.42 45.75
C ALA A 366 -20.34 -4.59 44.73
N ARG A 367 -19.14 -4.81 44.24
CA ARG A 367 -18.76 -6.00 43.44
C ARG A 367 -19.01 -7.27 44.30
N ARG A 368 -19.95 -8.10 43.90
CA ARG A 368 -20.08 -9.49 44.34
C ARG A 368 -18.83 -10.23 43.93
N ARG A 369 -18.09 -10.78 44.90
CA ARG A 369 -17.03 -11.75 44.73
C ARG A 369 -17.65 -13.06 44.20
N THR A 370 -17.25 -13.48 43.02
CA THR A 370 -17.49 -14.83 42.52
C THR A 370 -16.62 -15.85 43.27
N PRO A 371 -17.14 -17.01 43.69
CA PRO A 371 -16.33 -18.05 44.28
C PRO A 371 -15.36 -18.66 43.27
N GLY A 372 -14.11 -18.85 43.67
CA GLY A 372 -13.09 -19.48 42.85
C GLY A 372 -13.38 -20.97 42.60
N PRO A 373 -12.75 -21.58 41.58
CA PRO A 373 -12.96 -22.98 41.22
C PRO A 373 -12.44 -23.90 42.31
N PRO A 374 -13.03 -25.14 42.48
CA PRO A 374 -12.64 -26.11 43.48
C PRO A 374 -11.24 -26.65 43.21
N ARG A 375 -10.45 -26.82 44.27
CA ARG A 375 -9.12 -27.43 44.26
C ARG A 375 -9.19 -28.91 43.83
N PRO A 376 -8.23 -29.41 43.07
CA PRO A 376 -8.14 -30.83 42.74
C PRO A 376 -7.82 -31.68 43.98
N PRO A 377 -8.26 -32.95 44.03
CA PRO A 377 -8.03 -33.84 45.15
C PRO A 377 -6.55 -34.23 45.26
N THR A 378 -6.05 -34.28 46.50
CA THR A 378 -4.72 -34.79 46.85
C THR A 378 -4.63 -36.30 46.62
N PRO A 379 -3.52 -36.82 46.06
CA PRO A 379 -3.36 -38.26 45.93
C PRO A 379 -3.11 -38.90 47.30
N SER A 380 -3.81 -40.00 47.57
CA SER A 380 -3.62 -40.85 48.72
C SER A 380 -2.29 -41.64 48.64
N PRO A 381 -1.61 -41.92 49.77
CA PRO A 381 -0.43 -42.76 49.78
C PRO A 381 -0.79 -44.23 49.47
N ARG A 382 0.00 -44.82 48.63
CA ARG A 382 -0.02 -46.26 48.37
C ARG A 382 0.74 -46.97 49.49
N GLU A 383 0.07 -47.89 50.16
CA GLU A 383 0.69 -49.00 50.86
C GLU A 383 1.28 -49.99 49.86
#